data_76cf7ff343b4f6326308719ce5c961f3
#
_entry.id   76cf7ff343b4f6326308719ce5c961f3
#
_cell.length_a   1.000
_cell.length_b   1.000
_cell.length_c   1.000
_cell.angle_alpha   90.00
_cell.angle_beta   90.00
_cell.angle_gamma   90.00
#
_symmetry.space_group_name_H-M   'P 1'
#
loop_
_entity.id
_entity.type
_entity.pdbx_description
1 polymer ?
#
loop_
_entity_poly.entity_id
_entity_poly.type
_entity_poly.pdbx_seq_one_letter_code
_entity_poly.pdbx_strand_id
1 'polypeptide(L)'
;MPNENNFEWKLRLCKAKINKEIDLDWQEIVELLGLDIHPDHLRKTAYGLVEYDEYIHGFGGVATTILSISDLHVPFQLDYSLLKDYRGVDILQINGDVSDMQAISRFSKSYRVSPMEEIIETRKYLIDLIEYISPKKVIINYGNHDLRYQSYLAKNLDSDLLELQPQTSLELIFEDGFYHYNKREKTKVEYKPLKYMFEDIQIEYTNNWFCQINDTIFCHPTAYSSGILKTAEKAMLWFRNEGYNFSKLVMAHTHRSGQYTIGNTTIYEQGAFCDTKKNNYSDGKLFNSQKEGFIFICQDENGSTIDDKTKLVVLN
;
A
#
# COMPACT_ATOMS: atom_id res chain seq x y z
N MET A 1 -20.45 11.40 -26.15
CA MET A 1 -20.36 12.19 -24.89
C MET A 1 -20.03 13.64 -25.26
N PRO A 2 -20.49 14.68 -24.55
CA PRO A 2 -20.34 16.07 -25.01
C PRO A 2 -18.92 16.61 -25.12
N ASN A 3 -17.88 15.88 -24.69
CA ASN A 3 -16.47 16.32 -24.76
C ASN A 3 -15.54 15.27 -25.40
N GLU A 4 -16.08 14.25 -26.05
CA GLU A 4 -15.30 13.21 -26.70
C GLU A 4 -14.86 13.66 -28.08
N ASN A 5 -13.57 13.60 -28.38
CA ASN A 5 -13.07 13.89 -29.72
C ASN A 5 -13.26 12.70 -30.67
N ASN A 6 -13.15 12.92 -31.99
CA ASN A 6 -13.38 11.88 -33.00
C ASN A 6 -12.44 10.67 -32.85
N PHE A 7 -11.23 10.87 -32.34
CA PHE A 7 -10.26 9.79 -32.11
C PHE A 7 -10.65 8.91 -30.93
N GLU A 8 -11.04 9.51 -29.80
CA GLU A 8 -11.51 8.80 -28.61
C GLU A 8 -12.75 7.98 -28.91
N TRP A 9 -13.69 8.55 -29.66
CA TRP A 9 -14.90 7.83 -30.08
C TRP A 9 -14.58 6.64 -30.99
N LYS A 10 -13.67 6.82 -31.98
CA LYS A 10 -13.18 5.75 -32.85
C LYS A 10 -12.55 4.61 -32.04
N LEU A 11 -11.66 4.96 -31.13
CA LEU A 11 -10.97 4.00 -30.28
C LEU A 11 -11.96 3.21 -29.42
N ARG A 12 -12.93 3.88 -28.79
CA ARG A 12 -13.97 3.26 -27.97
C ARG A 12 -14.82 2.27 -28.75
N LEU A 13 -15.27 2.63 -29.95
CA LEU A 13 -16.04 1.73 -30.81
C LEU A 13 -15.21 0.53 -31.27
N CYS A 14 -13.95 0.73 -31.64
CA CYS A 14 -13.05 -0.35 -31.98
C CYS A 14 -12.84 -1.33 -30.81
N LYS A 15 -12.61 -0.84 -29.59
CA LYS A 15 -12.51 -1.66 -28.39
C LYS A 15 -13.78 -2.46 -28.13
N ALA A 16 -14.94 -1.81 -28.12
CA ALA A 16 -16.22 -2.46 -27.89
C ALA A 16 -16.50 -3.58 -28.92
N LYS A 17 -16.12 -3.38 -30.19
CA LYS A 17 -16.24 -4.39 -31.24
C LYS A 17 -15.28 -5.56 -31.03
N ILE A 18 -14.00 -5.30 -30.72
CA ILE A 18 -13.00 -6.34 -30.49
C ILE A 18 -13.38 -7.20 -29.28
N ASN A 19 -13.87 -6.56 -28.21
CA ASN A 19 -14.32 -7.21 -26.96
C ASN A 19 -15.70 -7.87 -27.08
N LYS A 20 -16.36 -7.78 -28.22
CA LYS A 20 -17.72 -8.30 -28.46
C LYS A 20 -18.81 -7.70 -27.57
N GLU A 21 -18.62 -6.45 -27.17
CA GLU A 21 -19.56 -5.69 -26.36
C GLU A 21 -20.69 -5.06 -27.20
N ILE A 22 -20.48 -4.93 -28.52
CA ILE A 22 -21.46 -4.43 -29.51
C ILE A 22 -21.59 -5.39 -30.65
N ASP A 23 -22.82 -5.45 -31.22
CA ASP A 23 -23.17 -6.31 -32.37
C ASP A 23 -23.19 -5.54 -33.69
N LEU A 24 -22.39 -4.51 -33.81
CA LEU A 24 -22.17 -3.78 -35.05
C LEU A 24 -21.09 -4.48 -35.90
N ASP A 25 -21.28 -4.55 -37.23
CA ASP A 25 -20.19 -4.97 -38.10
C ASP A 25 -19.21 -3.84 -38.43
N TRP A 26 -18.09 -4.14 -39.09
CA TRP A 26 -17.08 -3.14 -39.42
C TRP A 26 -17.54 -2.10 -40.44
N GLN A 27 -18.50 -2.44 -41.31
CA GLN A 27 -19.13 -1.54 -42.27
C GLN A 27 -19.97 -0.49 -41.52
N GLU A 28 -20.80 -0.94 -40.60
CA GLU A 28 -21.65 -0.09 -39.78
C GLU A 28 -20.82 0.86 -38.90
N ILE A 29 -19.67 0.40 -38.38
CA ILE A 29 -18.77 1.24 -37.61
C ILE A 29 -18.11 2.33 -38.47
N VAL A 30 -17.67 2.00 -39.70
CA VAL A 30 -17.14 2.96 -40.67
C VAL A 30 -18.18 4.05 -40.99
N GLU A 31 -19.44 3.65 -41.27
CA GLU A 31 -20.53 4.55 -41.53
C GLU A 31 -20.86 5.47 -40.32
N LEU A 32 -20.92 4.87 -39.11
CA LEU A 32 -21.19 5.60 -37.87
C LEU A 32 -20.12 6.62 -37.58
N LEU A 33 -18.85 6.32 -37.90
CA LEU A 33 -17.72 7.21 -37.72
C LEU A 33 -17.58 8.23 -38.86
N GLY A 34 -18.35 8.12 -39.93
CA GLY A 34 -18.26 8.97 -41.13
C GLY A 34 -16.90 8.89 -41.82
N LEU A 35 -16.26 7.70 -41.81
CA LEU A 35 -14.93 7.51 -42.38
C LEU A 35 -15.05 7.09 -43.87
N ASP A 36 -14.25 7.69 -44.73
CA ASP A 36 -14.11 7.27 -46.14
C ASP A 36 -12.98 6.26 -46.33
N ILE A 37 -13.14 5.09 -45.69
CA ILE A 37 -12.18 3.98 -45.75
C ILE A 37 -12.90 2.65 -45.93
N HIS A 38 -12.21 1.65 -46.49
CA HIS A 38 -12.78 0.29 -46.60
C HIS A 38 -12.83 -0.36 -45.17
N PRO A 39 -13.90 -1.09 -44.81
CA PRO A 39 -14.07 -1.70 -43.48
C PRO A 39 -12.91 -2.60 -43.06
N ASP A 40 -12.32 -3.37 -44.00
CA ASP A 40 -11.13 -4.17 -43.72
C ASP A 40 -9.89 -3.36 -43.32
N HIS A 41 -9.79 -2.12 -43.82
CA HIS A 41 -8.72 -1.24 -43.42
C HIS A 41 -8.89 -0.79 -41.94
N LEU A 42 -10.14 -0.41 -41.58
CA LEU A 42 -10.45 -0.10 -40.18
C LEU A 42 -10.20 -1.32 -39.30
N ARG A 43 -10.67 -2.51 -39.68
CA ARG A 43 -10.48 -3.76 -38.93
C ARG A 43 -8.99 -4.05 -38.64
N LYS A 44 -8.14 -3.96 -39.66
CA LYS A 44 -6.69 -4.21 -39.52
C LYS A 44 -6.00 -3.19 -38.63
N THR A 45 -6.38 -1.91 -38.73
CA THR A 45 -5.77 -0.85 -37.89
C THR A 45 -6.33 -0.78 -36.50
N ALA A 46 -7.57 -1.24 -36.27
CA ALA A 46 -8.23 -1.24 -34.98
C ALA A 46 -7.49 -2.08 -33.94
N TYR A 47 -7.01 -3.26 -34.31
CA TYR A 47 -6.25 -4.11 -33.38
C TYR A 47 -4.97 -3.41 -32.92
N GLY A 48 -4.19 -2.83 -33.83
CA GLY A 48 -2.98 -2.08 -33.47
C GLY A 48 -3.27 -0.82 -32.66
N LEU A 49 -4.39 -0.12 -32.92
CA LEU A 49 -4.81 1.04 -32.16
C LEU A 49 -5.21 0.67 -30.71
N VAL A 50 -5.96 -0.42 -30.56
CA VAL A 50 -6.40 -0.90 -29.24
C VAL A 50 -5.21 -1.44 -28.46
N GLU A 51 -4.34 -2.22 -29.09
CA GLU A 51 -3.10 -2.72 -28.47
C GLU A 51 -2.18 -1.57 -28.04
N TYR A 52 -2.02 -0.52 -28.87
CA TYR A 52 -1.24 0.66 -28.53
C TYR A 52 -1.86 1.45 -27.38
N ASP A 53 -3.17 1.63 -27.37
CA ASP A 53 -3.87 2.33 -26.31
C ASP A 53 -3.82 1.55 -24.98
N GLU A 54 -3.92 0.23 -25.04
CA GLU A 54 -3.73 -0.64 -23.87
C GLU A 54 -2.29 -0.61 -23.37
N TYR A 55 -1.32 -0.50 -24.26
CA TYR A 55 0.08 -0.30 -23.88
C TYR A 55 0.31 1.05 -23.21
N ILE A 56 -0.25 2.14 -23.75
CA ILE A 56 -0.05 3.50 -23.20
C ILE A 56 -0.90 3.76 -21.96
N HIS A 57 -2.19 3.39 -21.96
CA HIS A 57 -3.13 3.73 -20.90
C HIS A 57 -3.55 2.55 -20.02
N GLY A 58 -3.29 1.32 -20.47
CA GLY A 58 -3.50 0.10 -19.69
C GLY A 58 -2.27 -0.33 -18.91
N PHE A 59 -2.24 -1.61 -18.55
CA PHE A 59 -1.08 -2.23 -17.88
C PHE A 59 -0.01 -2.74 -18.86
N GLY A 60 -0.03 -2.36 -20.14
CA GLY A 60 1.00 -2.73 -21.11
C GLY A 60 2.39 -2.30 -20.66
N GLY A 61 3.37 -3.22 -20.71
CA GLY A 61 4.72 -3.02 -20.19
C GLY A 61 4.87 -3.10 -18.68
N VAL A 62 3.77 -3.32 -17.92
CA VAL A 62 3.82 -3.54 -16.48
C VAL A 62 4.05 -5.02 -16.21
N ALA A 63 5.15 -5.32 -15.53
CA ALA A 63 5.50 -6.67 -15.07
C ALA A 63 5.13 -6.91 -13.61
N THR A 64 5.14 -5.85 -12.78
CA THR A 64 4.82 -5.93 -11.36
C THR A 64 3.95 -4.76 -10.93
N THR A 65 2.88 -5.07 -10.21
CA THR A 65 2.00 -4.09 -9.57
C THR A 65 2.15 -4.17 -8.06
N ILE A 66 2.32 -3.01 -7.40
CA ILE A 66 2.50 -2.91 -5.96
C ILE A 66 1.46 -1.94 -5.40
N LEU A 67 0.62 -2.42 -4.49
CA LEU A 67 -0.21 -1.57 -3.66
C LEU A 67 0.49 -1.38 -2.31
N SER A 68 0.87 -0.15 -1.96
CA SER A 68 1.44 0.14 -0.66
C SER A 68 0.50 0.99 0.18
N ILE A 69 0.23 0.50 1.39
CA ILE A 69 -0.52 1.18 2.45
C ILE A 69 0.33 1.27 3.71
N SER A 70 0.04 2.24 4.58
CA SER A 70 0.77 2.43 5.84
C SER A 70 -0.08 3.08 6.91
N ASP A 71 0.46 3.15 8.12
CA ASP A 71 -0.14 3.94 9.20
C ASP A 71 -1.63 3.57 9.39
N LEU A 72 -1.89 2.25 9.50
CA LEU A 72 -3.24 1.72 9.70
C LEU A 72 -3.76 2.07 11.09
N HIS A 73 -2.87 2.06 12.09
CA HIS A 73 -3.19 2.37 13.47
C HIS A 73 -4.47 1.69 13.97
N VAL A 74 -4.57 0.38 13.77
CA VAL A 74 -5.72 -0.38 14.26
C VAL A 74 -5.93 -0.07 15.75
N PRO A 75 -7.13 0.39 16.17
CA PRO A 75 -8.44 0.23 15.52
C PRO A 75 -8.95 1.46 14.73
N PHE A 76 -8.09 2.35 14.29
CA PHE A 76 -8.48 3.56 13.54
C PHE A 76 -8.35 3.41 12.02
N GLN A 77 -8.05 2.22 11.54
CA GLN A 77 -7.87 1.91 10.12
C GLN A 77 -9.09 2.29 9.27
N LEU A 78 -8.84 2.64 8.02
CA LEU A 78 -9.90 2.84 7.03
C LEU A 78 -10.48 1.49 6.56
N ASP A 79 -11.66 1.57 5.96
CA ASP A 79 -12.30 0.42 5.34
C ASP A 79 -11.51 -0.02 4.09
N TYR A 80 -11.10 -1.29 4.05
CA TYR A 80 -10.36 -1.84 2.92
C TYR A 80 -11.15 -1.88 1.61
N SER A 81 -12.48 -1.71 1.63
CA SER A 81 -13.30 -1.57 0.41
C SER A 81 -12.93 -0.37 -0.45
N LEU A 82 -12.26 0.64 0.13
CA LEU A 82 -11.67 1.77 -0.59
C LEU A 82 -10.58 1.33 -1.59
N LEU A 83 -10.03 0.14 -1.41
CA LEU A 83 -8.98 -0.45 -2.26
C LEU A 83 -9.54 -1.38 -3.36
N LYS A 84 -10.85 -1.36 -3.61
CA LYS A 84 -11.56 -2.28 -4.53
C LYS A 84 -10.95 -2.35 -5.95
N ASP A 85 -10.43 -1.22 -6.45
CA ASP A 85 -9.88 -1.11 -7.80
C ASP A 85 -8.43 -1.65 -7.89
N TYR A 86 -7.85 -2.08 -6.77
CA TYR A 86 -6.47 -2.59 -6.64
C TYR A 86 -6.43 -4.06 -6.22
N ARG A 87 -7.53 -4.79 -6.36
CA ARG A 87 -7.59 -6.22 -6.08
C ARG A 87 -6.78 -7.01 -7.11
N GLY A 88 -6.14 -8.09 -6.65
CA GLY A 88 -5.34 -8.95 -7.52
C GLY A 88 -3.97 -8.39 -7.90
N VAL A 89 -3.47 -7.38 -7.19
CA VAL A 89 -2.10 -6.87 -7.37
C VAL A 89 -1.06 -7.96 -7.12
N ASP A 90 0.11 -7.82 -7.72
CA ASP A 90 1.20 -8.77 -7.48
C ASP A 90 1.72 -8.68 -6.04
N ILE A 91 1.87 -7.48 -5.51
CA ILE A 91 2.40 -7.25 -4.17
C ILE A 91 1.50 -6.28 -3.39
N LEU A 92 1.07 -6.72 -2.20
CA LEU A 92 0.57 -5.84 -1.15
C LEU A 92 1.73 -5.53 -0.21
N GLN A 93 2.18 -4.28 -0.21
CA GLN A 93 3.22 -3.80 0.70
C GLN A 93 2.58 -3.02 1.85
N ILE A 94 2.87 -3.41 3.09
CA ILE A 94 2.38 -2.75 4.31
C ILE A 94 3.55 -2.06 4.99
N ASN A 95 3.55 -0.73 4.97
CA ASN A 95 4.69 0.11 5.33
C ASN A 95 4.63 0.61 6.77
N GLY A 96 4.48 -0.31 7.72
CA GLY A 96 4.57 -0.04 9.16
C GLY A 96 3.37 0.66 9.81
N ASP A 97 3.44 0.79 11.12
CA ASP A 97 2.41 1.35 12.02
C ASP A 97 1.04 0.71 11.80
N VAL A 98 1.02 -0.63 11.86
CA VAL A 98 -0.20 -1.42 11.63
C VAL A 98 -1.10 -1.38 12.85
N SER A 99 -0.57 -1.65 14.05
CA SER A 99 -1.29 -1.46 15.31
C SER A 99 -0.94 -0.11 15.95
N ASP A 100 -1.91 0.55 16.58
CA ASP A 100 -1.62 1.81 17.30
C ASP A 100 -0.87 1.55 18.62
N MET A 101 -1.10 0.42 19.27
CA MET A 101 -0.50 0.02 20.56
C MET A 101 -0.62 1.13 21.60
N GLN A 102 -1.79 1.79 21.63
CA GLN A 102 -2.03 2.95 22.50
C GLN A 102 -1.97 2.61 23.98
N ALA A 103 -2.45 1.42 24.36
CA ALA A 103 -2.50 0.98 25.75
C ALA A 103 -1.12 0.98 26.43
N ILE A 104 -0.05 0.73 25.68
CA ILE A 104 1.34 0.70 26.15
C ILE A 104 2.15 1.92 25.71
N SER A 105 1.49 2.89 25.07
CA SER A 105 2.11 4.16 24.68
C SER A 105 2.50 5.01 25.89
N ARG A 106 3.58 5.79 25.75
CA ARG A 106 3.97 6.84 26.71
C ARG A 106 3.11 8.11 26.63
N PHE A 107 2.31 8.25 25.57
CA PHE A 107 1.45 9.41 25.37
C PHE A 107 0.10 9.28 26.06
N SER A 108 -0.63 10.38 26.17
CA SER A 108 -1.98 10.40 26.73
C SER A 108 -2.89 9.45 25.97
N LYS A 109 -3.68 8.66 26.71
CA LYS A 109 -4.55 7.64 26.14
C LYS A 109 -5.96 8.20 25.98
N SER A 110 -6.40 8.37 24.74
CA SER A 110 -7.80 8.72 24.42
C SER A 110 -8.71 7.49 24.35
N TYR A 111 -8.11 6.32 24.27
CA TYR A 111 -8.75 5.04 24.04
C TYR A 111 -8.12 3.96 24.94
N ARG A 112 -8.90 3.04 25.46
CA ARG A 112 -8.40 2.00 26.38
C ARG A 112 -8.91 0.63 25.95
N VAL A 113 -8.11 -0.04 25.18
CA VAL A 113 -8.24 -1.47 24.88
C VAL A 113 -7.02 -2.18 25.43
N SER A 114 -7.14 -3.46 25.77
CA SER A 114 -5.95 -4.19 26.21
C SER A 114 -5.01 -4.40 25.02
N PRO A 115 -3.68 -4.44 25.24
CA PRO A 115 -2.73 -4.70 24.14
C PRO A 115 -3.04 -6.01 23.42
N MET A 116 -3.52 -7.02 24.13
CA MET A 116 -3.91 -8.31 23.54
C MET A 116 -5.12 -8.19 22.63
N GLU A 117 -6.15 -7.43 23.02
CA GLU A 117 -7.32 -7.18 22.18
C GLU A 117 -6.94 -6.43 20.91
N GLU A 118 -6.04 -5.45 21.02
CA GLU A 118 -5.53 -4.67 19.89
C GLU A 118 -4.74 -5.54 18.91
N ILE A 119 -3.87 -6.44 19.40
CA ILE A 119 -3.15 -7.42 18.57
C ILE A 119 -4.14 -8.37 17.84
N ILE A 120 -5.16 -8.84 18.53
CA ILE A 120 -6.17 -9.73 17.94
C ILE A 120 -6.96 -9.00 16.84
N GLU A 121 -7.36 -7.77 17.09
CA GLU A 121 -8.09 -6.94 16.13
C GLU A 121 -7.22 -6.61 14.90
N THR A 122 -5.96 -6.26 15.12
CA THR A 122 -4.97 -6.05 14.06
C THR A 122 -4.82 -7.29 13.18
N ARG A 123 -4.65 -8.45 13.82
CA ARG A 123 -4.55 -9.72 13.08
C ARG A 123 -5.79 -10.01 12.24
N LYS A 124 -6.98 -9.79 12.82
CA LYS A 124 -8.25 -9.98 12.11
C LYS A 124 -8.34 -9.06 10.89
N TYR A 125 -8.08 -7.77 11.07
CA TYR A 125 -8.11 -6.80 9.97
C TYR A 125 -7.13 -7.18 8.85
N LEU A 126 -5.91 -7.63 9.20
CA LEU A 126 -4.92 -8.07 8.22
C LEU A 126 -5.39 -9.28 7.41
N ILE A 127 -6.05 -10.25 8.05
CA ILE A 127 -6.64 -11.40 7.35
C ILE A 127 -7.69 -10.91 6.35
N ASP A 128 -8.66 -10.14 6.82
CA ASP A 128 -9.75 -9.62 5.99
C ASP A 128 -9.21 -8.77 4.82
N LEU A 129 -8.18 -7.96 5.05
CA LEU A 129 -7.51 -7.15 4.04
C LEU A 129 -6.79 -8.01 2.98
N ILE A 130 -6.01 -9.01 3.42
CA ILE A 130 -5.24 -9.88 2.52
C ILE A 130 -6.20 -10.71 1.65
N GLU A 131 -7.24 -11.26 2.24
CA GLU A 131 -8.30 -11.99 1.50
C GLU A 131 -9.01 -11.08 0.50
N TYR A 132 -9.33 -9.85 0.90
CA TYR A 132 -10.02 -8.89 0.03
C TYR A 132 -9.17 -8.47 -1.16
N ILE A 133 -7.91 -8.11 -0.94
CA ILE A 133 -6.97 -7.69 -2.00
C ILE A 133 -6.55 -8.88 -2.86
N SER A 134 -6.38 -10.06 -2.26
CA SER A 134 -5.93 -11.29 -2.92
C SER A 134 -4.65 -11.09 -3.75
N PRO A 135 -3.55 -10.59 -3.12
CA PRO A 135 -2.28 -10.38 -3.79
C PRO A 135 -1.54 -11.71 -4.00
N LYS A 136 -0.54 -11.76 -4.87
CA LYS A 136 0.38 -12.91 -4.97
C LYS A 136 1.38 -12.95 -3.81
N LYS A 137 1.80 -11.77 -3.35
CA LYS A 137 2.77 -11.62 -2.26
C LYS A 137 2.36 -10.47 -1.34
N VAL A 138 2.62 -10.65 -0.03
CA VAL A 138 2.52 -9.59 0.99
C VAL A 138 3.90 -9.34 1.55
N ILE A 139 4.35 -8.08 1.59
CA ILE A 139 5.62 -7.68 2.22
C ILE A 139 5.31 -6.65 3.29
N ILE A 140 5.80 -6.90 4.51
CA ILE A 140 5.52 -6.06 5.67
C ILE A 140 6.84 -5.61 6.31
N ASN A 141 6.98 -4.32 6.55
CA ASN A 141 7.99 -3.76 7.45
C ASN A 141 7.32 -3.09 8.64
N TYR A 142 8.04 -2.98 9.77
CA TYR A 142 7.47 -2.37 10.97
C TYR A 142 7.61 -0.85 10.96
N GLY A 143 6.74 -0.18 11.74
CA GLY A 143 6.83 1.22 12.08
C GLY A 143 7.16 1.44 13.56
N ASN A 144 7.18 2.70 13.98
CA ASN A 144 7.52 3.04 15.36
C ASN A 144 6.43 2.64 16.38
N HIS A 145 5.18 2.50 15.97
CA HIS A 145 4.11 2.02 16.84
C HIS A 145 4.23 0.51 17.09
N ASP A 146 4.62 -0.25 16.09
CA ASP A 146 4.84 -1.68 16.21
C ASP A 146 5.99 -1.98 17.19
N LEU A 147 7.02 -1.10 17.26
CA LEU A 147 8.11 -1.16 18.22
C LEU A 147 7.71 -0.79 19.68
N ARG A 148 6.51 -0.24 19.90
CA ARG A 148 6.04 0.03 21.27
C ARG A 148 5.95 -1.24 22.10
N TYR A 149 5.68 -2.38 21.47
CA TYR A 149 5.64 -3.69 22.11
C TYR A 149 6.98 -4.00 22.78
N GLN A 150 8.08 -4.01 22.03
CA GLN A 150 9.42 -4.23 22.58
C GLN A 150 9.80 -3.17 23.62
N SER A 151 9.53 -1.88 23.31
CA SER A 151 9.85 -0.79 24.22
C SER A 151 9.12 -0.88 25.56
N TYR A 152 7.93 -1.46 25.59
CA TYR A 152 7.17 -1.73 26.80
C TYR A 152 7.76 -2.93 27.56
N LEU A 153 8.06 -4.03 26.87
CA LEU A 153 8.67 -5.21 27.49
C LEU A 153 10.05 -4.89 28.08
N ALA A 154 10.89 -4.13 27.39
CA ALA A 154 12.22 -3.72 27.84
C ALA A 154 12.22 -2.93 29.15
N LYS A 155 11.09 -2.30 29.50
CA LYS A 155 10.94 -1.61 30.79
C LYS A 155 10.53 -2.52 31.94
N ASN A 156 10.00 -3.70 31.64
CA ASN A 156 9.35 -4.57 32.60
C ASN A 156 10.00 -5.95 32.71
N LEU A 157 10.87 -6.31 31.77
CA LEU A 157 11.58 -7.59 31.75
C LEU A 157 13.08 -7.38 31.92
N ASP A 158 13.72 -8.39 32.47
CA ASP A 158 15.17 -8.53 32.45
C ASP A 158 15.67 -8.69 31.00
N SER A 159 16.92 -8.25 30.74
CA SER A 159 17.50 -8.31 29.39
C SER A 159 17.50 -9.70 28.79
N ASP A 160 17.85 -10.71 29.60
CA ASP A 160 17.91 -12.11 29.14
C ASP A 160 16.52 -12.65 28.76
N LEU A 161 15.48 -12.21 29.48
CA LEU A 161 14.10 -12.59 29.17
C LEU A 161 13.55 -11.82 27.97
N LEU A 162 14.04 -10.61 27.75
CA LEU A 162 13.65 -9.80 26.60
C LEU A 162 14.10 -10.43 25.27
N GLU A 163 15.29 -11.03 25.24
CA GLU A 163 15.81 -11.72 24.05
C GLU A 163 14.95 -12.90 23.60
N LEU A 164 14.14 -13.45 24.50
CA LEU A 164 13.19 -14.52 24.20
C LEU A 164 11.85 -14.05 23.64
N GLN A 165 11.66 -12.75 23.54
CA GLN A 165 10.38 -12.16 23.12
C GLN A 165 10.46 -11.61 21.70
N PRO A 166 9.36 -11.63 20.93
CA PRO A 166 9.28 -10.94 19.65
C PRO A 166 9.63 -9.46 19.79
N GLN A 167 10.29 -8.91 18.78
CA GLN A 167 10.70 -7.50 18.79
C GLN A 167 9.53 -6.56 18.52
N THR A 168 8.54 -7.01 17.75
CA THR A 168 7.38 -6.20 17.38
C THR A 168 6.07 -6.97 17.55
N SER A 169 4.96 -6.24 17.62
CA SER A 169 3.64 -6.86 17.54
C SER A 169 3.39 -7.58 16.20
N LEU A 170 4.06 -7.12 15.13
CA LEU A 170 3.95 -7.74 13.80
C LEU A 170 4.70 -9.06 13.72
N GLU A 171 5.88 -9.18 14.33
CA GLU A 171 6.60 -10.45 14.41
C GLU A 171 5.74 -11.51 15.10
N LEU A 172 5.09 -11.13 16.20
CA LEU A 172 4.15 -11.99 16.91
C LEU A 172 2.97 -12.44 16.02
N ILE A 173 2.43 -11.53 15.19
CA ILE A 173 1.29 -11.83 14.31
C ILE A 173 1.72 -12.69 13.11
N PHE A 174 2.84 -12.36 12.47
CA PHE A 174 3.24 -12.95 11.20
C PHE A 174 4.11 -14.18 11.34
N GLU A 175 5.03 -14.22 12.32
CA GLU A 175 6.07 -15.22 12.43
C GLU A 175 5.82 -16.26 13.54
N ASP A 176 5.48 -15.83 14.77
CA ASP A 176 5.47 -16.68 15.94
C ASP A 176 4.09 -17.27 16.27
N GLY A 177 3.03 -16.47 16.07
CA GLY A 177 1.72 -16.77 16.62
C GLY A 177 1.69 -16.55 18.14
N PHE A 178 0.51 -16.69 18.72
CA PHE A 178 0.33 -16.46 20.15
C PHE A 178 -0.92 -17.17 20.69
N TYR A 179 -1.02 -17.21 22.03
CA TYR A 179 -2.18 -17.75 22.72
C TYR A 179 -2.85 -16.65 23.54
N HIS A 180 -4.18 -16.66 23.53
CA HIS A 180 -4.98 -15.83 24.42
C HIS A 180 -5.85 -16.70 25.32
N TYR A 181 -5.75 -16.49 26.65
CA TYR A 181 -6.63 -17.14 27.61
C TYR A 181 -7.82 -16.25 27.93
N ASN A 182 -9.00 -16.64 27.46
CA ASN A 182 -10.25 -15.98 27.81
C ASN A 182 -10.66 -16.40 29.22
N LYS A 183 -10.48 -15.52 30.20
CA LYS A 183 -10.80 -15.79 31.63
C LYS A 183 -12.28 -16.03 31.88
N ARG A 184 -13.18 -15.43 31.07
CA ARG A 184 -14.64 -15.59 31.24
C ARG A 184 -15.09 -16.97 30.78
N GLU A 185 -14.62 -17.41 29.65
CA GLU A 185 -14.97 -18.68 29.03
C GLU A 185 -14.07 -19.84 29.47
N LYS A 186 -13.01 -19.54 30.19
CA LYS A 186 -11.96 -20.50 30.61
C LYS A 186 -11.36 -21.27 29.42
N THR A 187 -11.28 -20.64 28.28
CA THR A 187 -10.77 -21.21 27.02
C THR A 187 -9.43 -20.61 26.68
N LYS A 188 -8.54 -21.42 26.10
CA LYS A 188 -7.28 -20.97 25.48
C LYS A 188 -7.47 -20.99 23.97
N VAL A 189 -7.37 -19.82 23.34
CA VAL A 189 -7.44 -19.66 21.90
C VAL A 189 -6.03 -19.55 21.35
N GLU A 190 -5.73 -20.32 20.32
CA GLU A 190 -4.48 -20.25 19.58
C GLU A 190 -4.65 -19.38 18.35
N TYR A 191 -3.73 -18.47 18.14
CA TYR A 191 -3.61 -17.62 16.95
C TYR A 191 -2.32 -18.02 16.21
N LYS A 192 -2.48 -18.84 15.17
CA LYS A 192 -1.34 -19.27 14.34
C LYS A 192 -0.72 -18.10 13.58
N PRO A 193 0.60 -18.15 13.27
CA PRO A 193 1.26 -17.16 12.44
C PRO A 193 0.56 -16.97 11.10
N LEU A 194 0.44 -15.72 10.62
CA LEU A 194 -0.23 -15.43 9.35
C LEU A 194 0.50 -16.04 8.16
N LYS A 195 1.81 -16.18 8.21
CA LYS A 195 2.61 -16.81 7.13
C LYS A 195 2.18 -18.24 6.76
N TYR A 196 1.45 -18.93 7.64
CA TYR A 196 0.97 -20.29 7.40
C TYR A 196 -0.53 -20.36 7.11
N MET A 197 -1.23 -19.23 7.01
CA MET A 197 -2.67 -19.21 6.83
C MET A 197 -3.12 -19.19 5.36
N PHE A 198 -2.25 -18.72 4.47
CA PHE A 198 -2.57 -18.54 3.06
C PHE A 198 -1.69 -19.46 2.22
N GLU A 199 -2.30 -20.46 1.55
CA GLU A 199 -1.55 -21.45 0.76
C GLU A 199 -0.98 -20.85 -0.53
N ASP A 200 -1.72 -19.93 -1.16
CA ASP A 200 -1.38 -19.34 -2.47
C ASP A 200 -0.77 -17.95 -2.39
N ILE A 201 -0.57 -17.39 -1.19
CA ILE A 201 -0.03 -16.05 -0.99
C ILE A 201 1.28 -16.14 -0.22
N GLN A 202 2.37 -15.68 -0.83
CA GLN A 202 3.64 -15.58 -0.14
C GLN A 202 3.61 -14.42 0.86
N ILE A 203 3.87 -14.69 2.15
CA ILE A 203 3.96 -13.65 3.18
C ILE A 203 5.40 -13.50 3.64
N GLU A 204 5.91 -12.27 3.64
CA GLU A 204 7.26 -11.89 4.07
C GLU A 204 7.19 -10.75 5.09
N TYR A 205 7.57 -11.04 6.33
CA TYR A 205 7.84 -10.03 7.34
C TYR A 205 9.34 -9.73 7.36
N THR A 206 9.74 -8.48 7.10
CA THR A 206 11.14 -8.11 6.89
C THR A 206 11.93 -7.95 8.18
N ASN A 207 11.25 -7.86 9.33
CA ASN A 207 11.84 -7.49 10.63
C ASN A 207 12.76 -6.26 10.54
N ASN A 208 12.37 -5.29 9.74
CA ASN A 208 13.08 -4.04 9.50
C ASN A 208 12.08 -2.90 9.35
N TRP A 209 12.55 -1.65 9.49
CA TRP A 209 11.75 -0.45 9.27
C TRP A 209 11.61 -0.07 7.79
N PHE A 210 12.22 -0.84 6.89
CA PHE A 210 12.14 -0.65 5.44
C PHE A 210 12.24 -1.97 4.70
N CYS A 211 11.82 -1.96 3.43
CA CYS A 211 12.10 -2.98 2.45
C CYS A 211 12.42 -2.33 1.10
N GLN A 212 13.09 -3.06 0.23
CA GLN A 212 13.34 -2.63 -1.16
C GLN A 212 12.70 -3.63 -2.12
N ILE A 213 11.92 -3.13 -3.06
CA ILE A 213 11.33 -3.89 -4.15
C ILE A 213 11.85 -3.27 -5.45
N ASN A 214 12.81 -3.93 -6.07
CA ASN A 214 13.51 -3.47 -7.27
C ASN A 214 14.11 -2.06 -7.08
N ASP A 215 13.66 -1.06 -7.84
CA ASP A 215 14.16 0.32 -7.79
C ASP A 215 13.49 1.19 -6.70
N THR A 216 12.57 0.63 -5.95
CA THR A 216 11.76 1.37 -4.96
C THR A 216 12.04 0.91 -3.54
N ILE A 217 12.37 1.85 -2.65
CA ILE A 217 12.46 1.63 -1.21
C ILE A 217 11.16 2.11 -0.54
N PHE A 218 10.58 1.25 0.30
CA PHE A 218 9.46 1.55 1.19
C PHE A 218 10.00 1.64 2.61
N CYS A 219 9.77 2.74 3.30
CA CYS A 219 10.34 2.94 4.63
C CYS A 219 9.40 3.63 5.61
N HIS A 220 9.57 3.27 6.89
CA HIS A 220 8.86 3.85 8.02
C HIS A 220 9.87 4.27 9.10
N PRO A 221 10.54 5.43 8.95
CA PRO A 221 11.55 5.87 9.91
C PRO A 221 10.93 6.21 11.27
N THR A 222 11.67 6.01 12.34
CA THR A 222 11.25 6.45 13.69
C THR A 222 11.51 7.94 13.93
N ALA A 223 12.36 8.55 13.10
CA ALA A 223 12.70 9.96 13.17
C ALA A 223 11.61 10.83 12.53
N TYR A 224 11.32 11.96 13.18
CA TYR A 224 10.34 12.93 12.70
C TYR A 224 10.94 14.34 12.63
N SER A 225 10.55 15.10 11.64
CA SER A 225 10.83 16.53 11.51
C SER A 225 9.54 17.28 11.18
N SER A 226 9.29 18.40 11.86
CA SER A 226 8.13 19.27 11.59
C SER A 226 8.22 19.98 10.23
N GLY A 227 9.42 20.16 9.68
CA GLY A 227 9.62 20.76 8.36
C GLY A 227 9.06 19.86 7.26
N ILE A 228 8.37 20.48 6.28
CA ILE A 228 7.88 19.78 5.08
C ILE A 228 9.06 19.10 4.40
N LEU A 229 8.89 17.84 3.99
CA LEU A 229 9.86 17.02 3.27
C LEU A 229 11.14 16.64 4.06
N LYS A 230 11.39 17.26 5.21
CA LYS A 230 12.67 17.07 5.93
C LYS A 230 12.89 15.64 6.44
N THR A 231 11.83 14.94 6.81
CA THR A 231 11.95 13.53 7.21
C THR A 231 12.33 12.66 6.01
N ALA A 232 11.63 12.86 4.90
CA ALA A 232 11.84 12.11 3.67
C ALA A 232 13.21 12.40 3.03
N GLU A 233 13.65 13.66 3.02
CA GLU A 233 15.00 14.03 2.59
C GLU A 233 16.09 13.34 3.42
N LYS A 234 15.93 13.31 4.76
CA LYS A 234 16.86 12.62 5.64
C LYS A 234 16.88 11.11 5.39
N ALA A 235 15.73 10.49 5.18
CA ALA A 235 15.64 9.07 4.87
C ALA A 235 16.35 8.75 3.55
N MET A 236 16.09 9.55 2.50
CA MET A 236 16.76 9.41 1.21
C MET A 236 18.29 9.51 1.35
N LEU A 237 18.78 10.52 2.06
CA LEU A 237 20.22 10.72 2.29
C LEU A 237 20.84 9.58 3.07
N TRP A 238 20.13 9.07 4.07
CA TRP A 238 20.58 7.92 4.83
C TRP A 238 20.76 6.69 3.96
N PHE A 239 19.75 6.30 3.16
CA PHE A 239 19.85 5.18 2.24
C PHE A 239 20.97 5.35 1.21
N ARG A 240 21.18 6.57 0.70
CA ARG A 240 22.29 6.87 -0.20
C ARG A 240 23.65 6.66 0.47
N ASN A 241 23.80 7.13 1.69
CA ASN A 241 25.04 7.01 2.47
C ASN A 241 25.34 5.55 2.84
N GLU A 242 24.30 4.73 3.06
CA GLU A 242 24.43 3.29 3.30
C GLU A 242 24.67 2.50 1.98
N GLY A 243 24.72 3.16 0.83
CA GLY A 243 25.05 2.54 -0.45
C GLY A 243 23.88 1.89 -1.18
N TYR A 244 22.62 2.15 -0.77
CA TYR A 244 21.45 1.65 -1.49
C TYR A 244 21.31 2.31 -2.86
N ASN A 245 21.01 1.50 -3.88
CA ASN A 245 20.69 1.97 -5.22
C ASN A 245 19.19 1.91 -5.44
N PHE A 246 18.55 3.08 -5.65
CA PHE A 246 17.11 3.22 -5.84
C PHE A 246 16.80 4.51 -6.62
N SER A 247 15.68 4.51 -7.31
CA SER A 247 15.14 5.68 -8.02
C SER A 247 13.89 6.24 -7.35
N LYS A 248 13.21 5.43 -6.54
CA LYS A 248 11.98 5.80 -5.83
C LYS A 248 12.11 5.53 -4.33
N LEU A 249 11.58 6.46 -3.54
CA LEU A 249 11.45 6.33 -2.08
C LEU A 249 10.00 6.58 -1.68
N VAL A 250 9.36 5.59 -1.10
CA VAL A 250 8.01 5.70 -0.52
C VAL A 250 8.13 5.73 0.99
N MET A 251 7.74 6.84 1.58
CA MET A 251 7.87 7.05 3.01
C MET A 251 6.49 7.18 3.69
N ALA A 252 6.34 6.48 4.79
CA ALA A 252 5.24 6.53 5.75
C ALA A 252 5.56 7.42 6.97
N HIS A 253 4.89 7.24 8.10
CA HIS A 253 5.15 7.86 9.40
C HIS A 253 4.65 9.29 9.57
N THR A 254 4.81 10.16 8.58
CA THR A 254 4.45 11.57 8.73
C THR A 254 2.97 11.85 8.51
N HIS A 255 2.22 10.89 8.00
CA HIS A 255 0.83 11.00 7.53
C HIS A 255 0.63 12.13 6.50
N ARG A 256 1.70 12.60 5.87
CA ARG A 256 1.63 13.60 4.79
C ARG A 256 1.49 12.90 3.46
N SER A 257 0.90 13.61 2.51
CA SER A 257 0.83 13.12 1.14
C SER A 257 1.46 14.14 0.20
N GLY A 258 2.40 13.67 -0.61
CA GLY A 258 3.08 14.52 -1.59
C GLY A 258 4.10 13.74 -2.40
N GLN A 259 4.43 14.30 -3.57
CA GLN A 259 5.45 13.78 -4.47
C GLN A 259 6.40 14.90 -4.85
N TYR A 260 7.69 14.61 -4.84
CA TYR A 260 8.72 15.55 -5.33
C TYR A 260 9.99 14.81 -5.70
N THR A 261 10.84 15.45 -6.49
CA THR A 261 12.06 14.85 -7.01
C THR A 261 13.29 15.62 -6.52
N ILE A 262 14.27 14.89 -6.01
CA ILE A 262 15.59 15.42 -5.61
C ILE A 262 16.66 14.68 -6.41
N GLY A 263 17.36 15.38 -7.30
CA GLY A 263 18.28 14.76 -8.25
C GLY A 263 17.53 13.74 -9.12
N ASN A 264 17.96 12.48 -9.08
CA ASN A 264 17.35 11.39 -9.85
C ASN A 264 16.40 10.52 -9.00
N THR A 265 16.02 10.98 -7.79
CA THR A 265 15.15 10.21 -6.91
C THR A 265 13.80 10.90 -6.76
N THR A 266 12.72 10.20 -7.07
CA THR A 266 11.37 10.63 -6.74
C THR A 266 10.99 10.10 -5.36
N ILE A 267 10.51 11.00 -4.51
CA ILE A 267 10.09 10.71 -3.15
C ILE A 267 8.58 10.85 -3.08
N TYR A 268 7.93 9.89 -2.42
CA TYR A 268 6.51 9.90 -2.10
C TYR A 268 6.33 9.86 -0.58
N GLU A 269 5.65 10.84 0.01
CA GLU A 269 5.03 10.73 1.32
C GLU A 269 3.62 10.18 1.05
N GLN A 270 3.34 8.92 1.45
CA GLN A 270 2.17 8.16 0.93
C GLN A 270 0.84 8.42 1.66
N GLY A 271 0.85 9.27 2.72
CA GLY A 271 -0.31 9.46 3.58
C GLY A 271 -0.46 8.34 4.61
N ALA A 272 -1.63 8.24 5.21
CA ALA A 272 -1.97 7.22 6.19
C ALA A 272 -3.25 6.50 5.78
N PHE A 273 -3.36 5.20 6.05
CA PHE A 273 -4.58 4.44 5.80
C PHE A 273 -5.40 4.26 7.09
N CYS A 274 -5.53 5.38 7.85
CA CYS A 274 -6.35 5.48 9.04
C CYS A 274 -7.21 6.75 9.04
N ASP A 275 -8.25 6.76 9.86
CA ASP A 275 -9.06 7.96 10.12
C ASP A 275 -8.22 8.99 10.87
N THR A 276 -7.64 9.92 10.14
CA THR A 276 -6.72 10.94 10.68
C THR A 276 -7.39 11.91 11.64
N LYS A 277 -8.73 12.00 11.65
CA LYS A 277 -9.49 12.82 12.59
C LYS A 277 -9.63 12.14 13.95
N LYS A 278 -9.72 10.81 13.98
CA LYS A 278 -9.72 10.04 15.22
C LYS A 278 -8.33 9.89 15.81
N ASN A 279 -7.33 9.81 14.93
CA ASN A 279 -5.92 9.70 15.32
C ASN A 279 -5.30 11.10 15.51
N ASN A 280 -5.62 11.74 16.61
CA ASN A 280 -5.56 13.18 16.88
C ASN A 280 -4.15 13.73 17.16
N TYR A 281 -3.11 13.34 16.38
CA TYR A 281 -1.72 13.77 16.61
C TYR A 281 -1.46 15.25 16.34
N SER A 282 -2.18 15.87 15.42
CA SER A 282 -1.94 17.23 14.94
C SER A 282 -2.88 18.28 15.49
N ASP A 283 -3.95 17.87 16.19
CA ASP A 283 -4.97 18.81 16.67
C ASP A 283 -4.43 19.81 17.68
N GLY A 284 -4.64 21.07 17.40
CA GLY A 284 -4.16 22.18 18.21
C GLY A 284 -2.65 22.40 18.22
N LYS A 285 -1.85 21.55 17.54
CA LYS A 285 -0.39 21.65 17.51
C LYS A 285 0.18 22.37 16.29
N LEU A 286 -0.69 22.80 15.36
CA LEU A 286 -0.33 23.52 14.12
C LEU A 286 0.71 22.78 13.26
N PHE A 287 0.69 21.45 13.27
CA PHE A 287 1.48 20.64 12.37
C PHE A 287 0.85 20.64 10.97
N ASN A 288 1.63 20.21 9.97
CA ASN A 288 1.10 20.01 8.64
C ASN A 288 -0.09 19.04 8.68
N SER A 289 -1.12 19.32 7.87
CA SER A 289 -2.31 18.48 7.85
C SER A 289 -1.97 17.05 7.46
N GLN A 290 -2.53 16.11 8.20
CA GLN A 290 -2.49 14.70 7.87
C GLN A 290 -3.41 14.42 6.69
N LYS A 291 -3.06 13.45 5.86
CA LYS A 291 -3.82 13.03 4.68
C LYS A 291 -4.03 11.53 4.71
N GLU A 292 -5.25 11.15 4.40
CA GLU A 292 -5.61 9.77 4.15
C GLU A 292 -5.21 9.41 2.72
N GLY A 293 -4.50 8.30 2.56
CA GLY A 293 -3.99 7.94 1.25
C GLY A 293 -3.18 6.67 1.21
N PHE A 294 -2.75 6.33 0.01
CA PHE A 294 -1.90 5.18 -0.30
C PHE A 294 -1.21 5.40 -1.67
N ILE A 295 -0.30 4.50 -2.04
CA ILE A 295 0.35 4.56 -3.35
C ILE A 295 0.18 3.24 -4.10
N PHE A 296 -0.07 3.35 -5.41
CA PHE A 296 -0.05 2.24 -6.35
C PHE A 296 1.12 2.43 -7.31
N ILE A 297 2.01 1.45 -7.39
CA ILE A 297 3.24 1.50 -8.19
C ILE A 297 3.18 0.41 -9.26
N CYS A 298 3.57 0.78 -10.47
CA CYS A 298 3.78 -0.13 -11.58
C CYS A 298 5.26 -0.18 -11.93
N GLN A 299 5.81 -1.38 -12.10
CA GLN A 299 7.19 -1.60 -12.52
C GLN A 299 7.24 -2.43 -13.80
N ASP A 300 8.23 -2.17 -14.64
CA ASP A 300 8.50 -2.92 -15.87
C ASP A 300 9.23 -4.25 -15.58
N GLU A 301 9.57 -5.00 -16.65
CA GLU A 301 10.29 -6.26 -16.57
C GLU A 301 11.72 -6.15 -16.00
N ASN A 302 12.31 -4.95 -16.04
CA ASN A 302 13.61 -4.65 -15.45
C ASN A 302 13.51 -4.21 -13.99
N GLY A 303 12.30 -4.13 -13.43
CA GLY A 303 12.04 -3.64 -12.09
C GLY A 303 12.12 -2.11 -11.97
N SER A 304 12.04 -1.38 -13.08
CA SER A 304 12.02 0.09 -13.06
C SER A 304 10.60 0.60 -12.92
N THR A 305 10.40 1.57 -12.05
CA THR A 305 9.08 2.18 -11.82
C THR A 305 8.63 2.98 -13.04
N ILE A 306 7.41 2.73 -13.49
CA ILE A 306 6.74 3.40 -14.60
C ILE A 306 5.98 4.60 -14.03
N ASP A 307 6.53 5.79 -14.17
CA ASP A 307 6.03 7.01 -13.49
C ASP A 307 4.60 7.41 -13.90
N ASP A 308 4.25 7.30 -15.18
CA ASP A 308 2.92 7.63 -15.71
C ASP A 308 1.81 6.64 -15.29
N LYS A 309 2.18 5.44 -14.84
CA LYS A 309 1.29 4.41 -14.32
C LYS A 309 1.29 4.32 -12.80
N THR A 310 2.21 5.02 -12.14
CA THR A 310 2.30 5.10 -10.69
C THR A 310 1.38 6.19 -10.15
N LYS A 311 0.59 5.89 -9.11
CA LYS A 311 -0.44 6.80 -8.60
C LYS A 311 -0.32 6.97 -7.09
N LEU A 312 -0.03 8.18 -6.64
CA LEU A 312 -0.23 8.58 -5.26
C LEU A 312 -1.72 8.97 -5.09
N VAL A 313 -2.45 8.20 -4.32
CA VAL A 313 -3.90 8.39 -4.12
C VAL A 313 -4.15 9.09 -2.80
N VAL A 314 -4.79 10.25 -2.86
CA VAL A 314 -5.24 11.01 -1.68
C VAL A 314 -6.74 10.85 -1.58
N LEU A 315 -7.23 10.36 -0.45
CA LEU A 315 -8.63 10.05 -0.24
C LEU A 315 -9.42 11.28 0.25
N ASN A 316 -8.77 12.20 0.97
CA ASN A 316 -9.38 13.45 1.48
C ASN A 316 -8.36 14.60 1.55
#